data_2905eddc8c003955daa072b11212117b
#
_entry.id   2905eddc8c003955daa072b11212117b
#
_cell.length_a   1.000
_cell.length_b   1.000
_cell.length_c   1.000
_cell.angle_alpha   90.00
_cell.angle_beta   90.00
_cell.angle_gamma   90.00
#
_symmetry.space_group_name_H-M   'P 1'
#
loop_
_entity.id
_entity.type
_entity.pdbx_description
1 polymer ?
#
loop_
_entity_poly.entity_id
_entity_poly.type
_entity_poly.pdbx_seq_one_letter_code
_entity_poly.pdbx_strand_id
1 'polypeptide(L)'
;LAFGVKARVVERAVLRGASLEIPPGSLVVLAGENGAGKTTLLRLLLGEAPDAGEVAVPPGRRVAYIPGEREVDLGEAPILEAVYRRLKDVGAAIEVLNRVGLSDAVLYRARPHELSTGQRERFRLALLLAERPDLLLIDEFAAHLDVPTARRVALGLGKLCREAGVTLVAATHRPEVVAALDPDLLVYVGYGGLTTVPRRGPRT
;
A
#
# COMPACT_ATOMS: atom_id res chain seq x y z
N LEU A 1 -46.66 13.21 15.13
CA LEU A 1 -45.68 12.31 15.77
C LEU A 1 -44.34 12.55 15.09
N ALA A 2 -43.48 13.39 15.72
CA ALA A 2 -42.12 13.61 15.28
C ALA A 2 -41.23 12.51 15.88
N PHE A 3 -40.68 11.63 15.05
CA PHE A 3 -39.64 10.70 15.45
C PHE A 3 -38.30 11.46 15.60
N GLY A 4 -38.05 11.98 16.80
CA GLY A 4 -36.76 12.55 17.14
C GLY A 4 -35.72 11.44 17.31
N VAL A 5 -34.94 11.15 16.27
CA VAL A 5 -33.73 10.34 16.39
C VAL A 5 -32.67 11.19 17.10
N LYS A 6 -32.49 10.98 18.40
CA LYS A 6 -31.32 11.53 19.12
C LYS A 6 -30.10 10.78 18.60
N ALA A 7 -29.25 11.45 17.82
CA ALA A 7 -27.95 10.93 17.43
C ALA A 7 -27.15 10.65 18.71
N ARG A 8 -26.97 9.39 19.06
CA ARG A 8 -26.10 8.96 20.15
C ARG A 8 -24.69 8.82 19.54
N VAL A 9 -23.83 9.75 19.88
CA VAL A 9 -22.41 9.62 19.52
C VAL A 9 -21.87 8.43 20.32
N VAL A 10 -21.53 7.35 19.64
CA VAL A 10 -20.87 6.19 20.23
C VAL A 10 -19.38 6.34 19.92
N GLU A 11 -18.61 6.79 20.89
CA GLU A 11 -17.14 6.75 20.79
C GLU A 11 -16.66 5.30 20.83
N ARG A 12 -16.03 4.88 19.74
CA ARG A 12 -15.41 3.57 19.65
C ARG A 12 -13.91 3.73 19.47
N ALA A 13 -13.15 3.34 20.49
CA ALA A 13 -11.70 3.27 20.34
C ALA A 13 -11.33 2.16 19.34
N VAL A 14 -10.68 2.54 18.25
CA VAL A 14 -10.29 1.64 17.15
C VAL A 14 -9.01 0.88 17.50
N LEU A 15 -8.05 1.59 18.10
CA LEU A 15 -6.78 1.01 18.57
C LEU A 15 -6.57 1.43 20.03
N ARG A 16 -6.36 0.45 20.93
CA ARG A 16 -6.08 0.71 22.36
C ARG A 16 -4.78 0.05 22.75
N GLY A 17 -3.89 0.78 23.47
CA GLY A 17 -2.63 0.26 23.97
C GLY A 17 -1.77 -0.42 22.92
N ALA A 18 -1.92 0.01 21.67
CA ALA A 18 -1.21 -0.55 20.53
C ALA A 18 0.23 -0.01 20.52
N SER A 19 1.20 -0.91 20.40
CA SER A 19 2.59 -0.57 20.18
C SER A 19 3.09 -1.33 18.96
N LEU A 20 3.68 -0.62 18.00
CA LEU A 20 4.19 -1.18 16.76
C LEU A 20 5.48 -0.47 16.37
N GLU A 21 6.54 -1.23 16.18
CA GLU A 21 7.79 -0.75 15.61
C GLU A 21 7.94 -1.31 14.20
N ILE A 22 8.24 -0.44 13.23
CA ILE A 22 8.44 -0.78 11.82
C ILE A 22 9.89 -0.47 11.45
N PRO A 23 10.74 -1.49 11.29
CA PRO A 23 12.12 -1.27 10.88
C PRO A 23 12.21 -0.70 9.47
N PRO A 24 13.14 0.24 9.20
CA PRO A 24 13.38 0.74 7.85
C PRO A 24 13.68 -0.39 6.86
N GLY A 25 13.14 -0.30 5.65
CA GLY A 25 13.33 -1.30 4.58
C GLY A 25 12.56 -2.61 4.79
N SER A 26 11.73 -2.72 5.85
CA SER A 26 10.89 -3.90 6.09
C SER A 26 9.60 -3.89 5.27
N LEU A 27 9.11 -5.08 4.98
CA LEU A 27 7.78 -5.29 4.41
C LEU A 27 6.81 -5.66 5.52
N VAL A 28 5.81 -4.84 5.74
CA VAL A 28 4.78 -5.02 6.76
C VAL A 28 3.43 -5.23 6.09
N VAL A 29 2.69 -6.23 6.52
CA VAL A 29 1.30 -6.43 6.08
C VAL A 29 0.37 -6.23 7.27
N LEU A 30 -0.62 -5.36 7.08
CA LEU A 30 -1.73 -5.18 8.00
C LEU A 30 -2.87 -6.09 7.56
N ALA A 31 -3.16 -7.12 8.35
CA ALA A 31 -4.27 -8.02 8.15
C ALA A 31 -5.36 -7.76 9.20
N GLY A 32 -6.61 -8.13 8.90
CA GLY A 32 -7.74 -7.97 9.82
C GLY A 32 -9.03 -7.69 9.07
N GLU A 33 -10.14 -7.78 9.80
CA GLU A 33 -11.47 -7.54 9.24
C GLU A 33 -11.68 -6.10 8.77
N ASN A 34 -12.70 -5.88 7.93
CA ASN A 34 -13.10 -4.53 7.54
C ASN A 34 -13.58 -3.76 8.78
N GLY A 35 -13.14 -2.50 8.89
CA GLY A 35 -13.44 -1.67 10.06
C GLY A 35 -12.59 -1.96 11.31
N ALA A 36 -11.62 -2.87 11.25
CA ALA A 36 -10.74 -3.18 12.39
C ALA A 36 -9.72 -2.09 12.71
N GLY A 37 -9.51 -1.10 11.81
CA GLY A 37 -8.60 0.02 12.03
C GLY A 37 -7.33 0.03 11.16
N LYS A 38 -7.25 -0.81 10.11
CA LYS A 38 -6.09 -0.81 9.19
C LYS A 38 -5.86 0.55 8.56
N THR A 39 -6.91 1.15 7.98
CA THR A 39 -6.86 2.49 7.39
C THR A 39 -6.50 3.56 8.43
N THR A 40 -7.02 3.46 9.65
CA THR A 40 -6.67 4.36 10.76
C THR A 40 -5.17 4.29 11.06
N LEU A 41 -4.60 3.08 11.14
CA LEU A 41 -3.17 2.91 11.37
C LEU A 41 -2.33 3.50 10.24
N LEU A 42 -2.75 3.32 8.97
CA LEU A 42 -2.07 3.95 7.82
C LEU A 42 -2.13 5.49 7.90
N ARG A 43 -3.26 6.07 8.32
CA ARG A 43 -3.40 7.51 8.49
C ARG A 43 -2.52 8.09 9.60
N LEU A 44 -2.39 7.36 10.70
CA LEU A 44 -1.45 7.73 11.77
C LEU A 44 0.00 7.78 11.25
N LEU A 45 0.40 6.82 10.40
CA LEU A 45 1.71 6.82 9.74
C LEU A 45 1.87 7.96 8.70
N LEU A 46 0.75 8.51 8.20
CA LEU A 46 0.73 9.70 7.35
C LEU A 46 0.84 11.01 8.14
N GLY A 47 0.79 10.96 9.47
CA GLY A 47 0.91 12.12 10.34
C GLY A 47 -0.42 12.63 10.91
N GLU A 48 -1.53 11.88 10.78
CA GLU A 48 -2.73 12.18 11.56
C GLU A 48 -2.41 12.03 13.06
N ALA A 49 -2.86 12.97 13.87
CA ALA A 49 -2.62 12.94 15.32
C ALA A 49 -3.45 11.82 15.97
N PRO A 50 -2.85 10.97 16.83
CA PRO A 50 -3.60 10.02 17.63
C PRO A 50 -4.36 10.77 18.75
N ASP A 51 -5.50 10.20 19.19
CA ASP A 51 -6.24 10.73 20.35
C ASP A 51 -5.42 10.61 21.64
N ALA A 52 -4.54 9.62 21.73
CA ALA A 52 -3.60 9.39 22.82
C ALA A 52 -2.39 8.60 22.34
N GLY A 53 -1.24 8.79 22.99
CA GLY A 53 0.01 8.13 22.65
C GLY A 53 0.82 8.93 21.62
N GLU A 54 1.80 8.29 21.01
CA GLU A 54 2.74 8.92 20.08
C GLU A 54 2.90 8.08 18.82
N VAL A 55 3.03 8.76 17.68
CA VAL A 55 3.44 8.16 16.42
C VAL A 55 4.67 8.90 15.92
N ALA A 56 5.78 8.21 15.80
CA ALA A 56 7.03 8.78 15.33
C ALA A 56 7.38 8.22 13.95
N VAL A 57 7.31 9.07 12.93
CA VAL A 57 7.91 8.81 11.62
C VAL A 57 9.14 9.70 11.51
N PRO A 58 10.34 9.16 11.22
CA PRO A 58 11.55 9.99 11.13
C PRO A 58 11.36 11.15 10.16
N PRO A 59 11.75 12.38 10.52
CA PRO A 59 11.57 13.56 9.68
C PRO A 59 12.36 13.45 8.38
N GLY A 60 11.88 14.13 7.33
CA GLY A 60 12.53 14.16 6.01
C GLY A 60 12.34 12.92 5.16
N ARG A 61 11.55 11.94 5.60
CA ARG A 61 11.21 10.76 4.79
C ARG A 61 10.16 11.10 3.74
N ARG A 62 10.38 10.59 2.52
CA ARG A 62 9.38 10.68 1.44
C ARG A 62 8.36 9.59 1.65
N VAL A 63 7.13 9.97 2.00
CA VAL A 63 6.02 9.05 2.21
C VAL A 63 5.11 9.09 0.99
N ALA A 64 4.84 7.92 0.40
CA ALA A 64 3.86 7.73 -0.66
C ALA A 64 2.68 6.92 -0.11
N TYR A 65 1.46 7.29 -0.52
CA TYR A 65 0.25 6.62 -0.05
C TYR A 65 -0.72 6.32 -1.19
N ILE A 66 -1.23 5.09 -1.21
CA ILE A 66 -2.33 4.66 -2.07
C ILE A 66 -3.56 4.42 -1.20
N PRO A 67 -4.57 5.33 -1.20
CA PRO A 67 -5.86 5.07 -0.58
C PRO A 67 -6.67 4.05 -1.39
N GLY A 68 -7.47 3.21 -0.70
CA GLY A 68 -8.23 2.13 -1.34
C GLY A 68 -9.26 2.61 -2.36
N GLU A 69 -10.02 3.68 -2.05
CA GLU A 69 -11.22 4.06 -2.81
C GLU A 69 -11.13 5.41 -3.56
N ARG A 70 -9.98 6.09 -3.59
CA ARG A 70 -9.89 7.41 -4.22
C ARG A 70 -9.35 7.33 -5.64
N GLU A 71 -10.06 7.93 -6.59
CA GLU A 71 -9.52 8.27 -7.89
C GLU A 71 -8.36 9.27 -7.73
N VAL A 72 -7.27 8.98 -8.42
CA VAL A 72 -6.10 9.85 -8.49
C VAL A 72 -5.89 10.24 -9.94
N ASP A 73 -5.61 11.49 -10.16
CA ASP A 73 -5.19 11.96 -11.47
C ASP A 73 -3.86 11.31 -11.86
N LEU A 74 -3.91 10.50 -12.90
CA LEU A 74 -2.75 9.78 -13.45
C LEU A 74 -2.09 10.53 -14.59
N GLY A 75 -2.62 11.72 -14.95
CA GLY A 75 -2.17 12.52 -16.08
C GLY A 75 -2.56 11.95 -17.44
N GLU A 76 -2.06 12.58 -18.51
CA GLU A 76 -2.43 12.27 -19.90
C GLU A 76 -1.30 11.60 -20.72
N ALA A 77 -0.10 11.54 -20.15
CA ALA A 77 1.05 10.96 -20.85
C ALA A 77 0.96 9.43 -20.96
N PRO A 78 1.49 8.82 -22.05
CA PRO A 78 1.66 7.38 -22.12
C PRO A 78 2.37 6.82 -20.89
N ILE A 79 1.98 5.60 -20.46
CA ILE A 79 2.43 5.09 -19.17
C ILE A 79 3.96 4.96 -19.06
N LEU A 80 4.64 4.55 -20.12
CA LEU A 80 6.10 4.47 -20.12
C LEU A 80 6.73 5.86 -19.99
N GLU A 81 6.21 6.84 -20.73
CA GLU A 81 6.70 8.22 -20.69
C GLU A 81 6.51 8.83 -19.29
N ALA A 82 5.36 8.60 -18.66
CA ALA A 82 5.06 9.12 -17.34
C ALA A 82 6.02 8.57 -16.26
N VAL A 83 6.37 7.28 -16.31
CA VAL A 83 7.35 6.66 -15.40
C VAL A 83 8.77 7.12 -15.76
N TYR A 84 9.13 7.18 -17.04
CA TYR A 84 10.43 7.67 -17.50
C TYR A 84 10.70 9.11 -17.05
N ARG A 85 9.72 9.99 -17.12
CA ARG A 85 9.87 11.40 -16.68
C ARG A 85 10.32 11.52 -15.23
N ARG A 86 10.00 10.54 -14.38
CA ARG A 86 10.38 10.48 -12.96
C ARG A 86 11.76 9.85 -12.76
N LEU A 87 12.01 8.72 -13.42
CA LEU A 87 13.25 7.96 -13.25
C LEU A 87 14.41 8.46 -14.11
N LYS A 88 14.14 9.09 -15.25
CA LYS A 88 15.12 9.52 -16.27
C LYS A 88 15.95 8.37 -16.86
N ASP A 89 15.46 7.15 -16.71
CA ASP A 89 16.06 5.92 -17.22
C ASP A 89 14.96 5.03 -17.80
N VAL A 90 15.07 4.71 -19.10
CA VAL A 90 14.07 3.89 -19.82
C VAL A 90 14.07 2.45 -19.33
N GLY A 91 15.25 1.89 -19.05
CA GLY A 91 15.37 0.52 -18.53
C GLY A 91 14.70 0.37 -17.17
N ALA A 92 14.99 1.29 -16.25
CA ALA A 92 14.34 1.33 -14.94
C ALA A 92 12.82 1.56 -15.05
N ALA A 93 12.37 2.41 -15.97
CA ALA A 93 10.95 2.64 -16.19
C ALA A 93 10.23 1.37 -16.67
N ILE A 94 10.81 0.65 -17.61
CA ILE A 94 10.30 -0.63 -18.10
C ILE A 94 10.30 -1.66 -16.97
N GLU A 95 11.37 -1.73 -16.17
CA GLU A 95 11.45 -2.67 -15.05
C GLU A 95 10.35 -2.42 -14.02
N VAL A 96 10.12 -1.18 -13.60
CA VAL A 96 9.04 -0.84 -12.66
C VAL A 96 7.68 -1.24 -13.23
N LEU A 97 7.39 -0.94 -14.50
CA LEU A 97 6.13 -1.34 -15.15
C LEU A 97 5.98 -2.87 -15.18
N ASN A 98 7.04 -3.60 -15.50
CA ASN A 98 7.02 -5.07 -15.52
C ASN A 98 6.77 -5.66 -14.13
N ARG A 99 7.40 -5.11 -13.10
CA ARG A 99 7.26 -5.55 -11.70
C ARG A 99 5.83 -5.38 -11.18
N VAL A 100 5.13 -4.34 -11.62
CA VAL A 100 3.71 -4.18 -11.29
C VAL A 100 2.77 -4.91 -12.26
N GLY A 101 3.31 -5.72 -13.17
CA GLY A 101 2.54 -6.55 -14.09
C GLY A 101 1.98 -5.80 -15.31
N LEU A 102 2.59 -4.68 -15.70
CA LEU A 102 2.30 -3.95 -16.94
C LEU A 102 3.41 -4.22 -17.97
N SER A 103 3.62 -5.50 -18.32
CA SER A 103 4.74 -5.95 -19.16
C SER A 103 4.43 -6.04 -20.65
N ASP A 104 3.20 -5.72 -21.06
CA ASP A 104 2.83 -5.72 -22.47
C ASP A 104 3.35 -4.44 -23.15
N ALA A 105 4.13 -4.59 -24.21
CA ALA A 105 4.71 -3.49 -24.97
C ALA A 105 3.64 -2.56 -25.58
N VAL A 106 2.46 -3.07 -25.88
CA VAL A 106 1.32 -2.26 -26.38
C VAL A 106 0.86 -1.29 -25.28
N LEU A 107 0.84 -1.73 -24.02
CA LEU A 107 0.44 -0.90 -22.89
C LEU A 107 1.40 0.28 -22.66
N TYR A 108 2.68 0.17 -23.02
CA TYR A 108 3.65 1.27 -22.81
C TYR A 108 3.26 2.56 -23.53
N ARG A 109 2.51 2.44 -24.62
CA ARG A 109 2.00 3.58 -25.39
C ARG A 109 0.59 4.00 -24.98
N ALA A 110 -0.09 3.19 -24.18
CA ALA A 110 -1.44 3.49 -23.71
C ALA A 110 -1.44 4.67 -22.74
N ARG A 111 -2.49 5.45 -22.80
CA ARG A 111 -2.76 6.55 -21.87
C ARG A 111 -3.59 6.04 -20.70
N PRO A 112 -3.58 6.72 -19.53
CA PRO A 112 -4.29 6.25 -18.34
C PRO A 112 -5.79 5.99 -18.55
N HIS A 113 -6.47 6.78 -19.40
CA HIS A 113 -7.89 6.59 -19.66
C HIS A 113 -8.20 5.34 -20.53
N GLU A 114 -7.21 4.81 -21.26
CA GLU A 114 -7.32 3.59 -22.07
C GLU A 114 -7.12 2.30 -21.24
N LEU A 115 -6.64 2.45 -20.00
CA LEU A 115 -6.35 1.33 -19.11
C LEU A 115 -7.63 0.80 -18.44
N SER A 116 -7.70 -0.52 -18.21
CA SER A 116 -8.68 -1.11 -17.32
C SER A 116 -8.46 -0.63 -15.87
N THR A 117 -9.48 -0.81 -15.00
CA THR A 117 -9.36 -0.43 -13.59
C THR A 117 -8.14 -1.06 -12.92
N GLY A 118 -7.94 -2.37 -13.07
CA GLY A 118 -6.78 -3.06 -12.51
C GLY A 118 -5.44 -2.63 -13.14
N GLN A 119 -5.42 -2.21 -14.41
CA GLN A 119 -4.22 -1.64 -15.04
C GLN A 119 -3.93 -0.24 -14.49
N ARG A 120 -4.96 0.60 -14.27
CA ARG A 120 -4.81 1.92 -13.65
C ARG A 120 -4.24 1.84 -12.23
N GLU A 121 -4.73 0.91 -11.41
CA GLU A 121 -4.19 0.68 -10.06
C GLU A 121 -2.70 0.31 -10.10
N ARG A 122 -2.33 -0.60 -11.00
CA ARG A 122 -0.92 -1.00 -11.18
C ARG A 122 -0.06 0.12 -11.74
N PHE A 123 -0.60 0.92 -12.64
CA PHE A 123 0.12 2.09 -13.16
C PHE A 123 0.32 3.16 -12.06
N ARG A 124 -0.68 3.40 -11.23
CA ARG A 124 -0.56 4.28 -10.06
C ARG A 124 0.56 3.82 -9.12
N LEU A 125 0.62 2.51 -8.86
CA LEU A 125 1.69 1.92 -8.06
C LEU A 125 3.06 2.16 -8.71
N ALA A 126 3.18 2.00 -10.03
CA ALA A 126 4.41 2.27 -10.78
C ALA A 126 4.86 3.73 -10.65
N LEU A 127 3.92 4.69 -10.75
CA LEU A 127 4.23 6.12 -10.60
C LEU A 127 4.79 6.45 -9.22
N LEU A 128 4.19 5.91 -8.15
CA LEU A 128 4.65 6.15 -6.78
C LEU A 128 5.99 5.50 -6.49
N LEU A 129 6.22 4.29 -7.01
CA LEU A 129 7.54 3.63 -6.90
C LEU A 129 8.63 4.40 -7.66
N ALA A 130 8.28 5.02 -8.80
CA ALA A 130 9.21 5.84 -9.57
C ALA A 130 9.62 7.13 -8.83
N GLU A 131 8.86 7.59 -7.86
CA GLU A 131 9.22 8.71 -6.97
C GLU A 131 10.23 8.31 -5.89
N ARG A 132 10.58 7.02 -5.81
CA ARG A 132 11.53 6.44 -4.85
C ARG A 132 11.18 6.84 -3.41
N PRO A 133 10.00 6.48 -2.90
CA PRO A 133 9.63 6.78 -1.53
C PRO A 133 10.51 6.03 -0.53
N ASP A 134 10.69 6.59 0.66
CA ASP A 134 11.32 5.87 1.78
C ASP A 134 10.30 4.97 2.49
N LEU A 135 9.02 5.41 2.49
CA LEU A 135 7.89 4.69 3.07
C LEU A 135 6.72 4.67 2.06
N LEU A 136 6.28 3.48 1.69
CA LEU A 136 5.12 3.26 0.83
C LEU A 136 3.98 2.65 1.64
N LEU A 137 2.87 3.35 1.72
CA LEU A 137 1.65 2.94 2.41
C LEU A 137 0.58 2.60 1.38
N ILE A 138 -0.03 1.42 1.47
CA ILE A 138 -1.07 0.98 0.53
C ILE A 138 -2.27 0.47 1.32
N ASP A 139 -3.42 1.09 1.11
CA ASP A 139 -4.69 0.60 1.64
C ASP A 139 -5.38 -0.31 0.62
N GLU A 140 -6.05 -1.34 1.08
CA GLU A 140 -6.78 -2.32 0.26
C GLU A 140 -5.94 -2.92 -0.89
N PHE A 141 -4.68 -3.23 -0.61
CA PHE A 141 -3.75 -3.68 -1.65
C PHE A 141 -4.28 -4.89 -2.42
N ALA A 142 -4.33 -4.73 -3.75
CA ALA A 142 -4.77 -5.73 -4.72
C ALA A 142 -6.26 -6.16 -4.58
N ALA A 143 -7.13 -5.34 -3.95
CA ALA A 143 -8.53 -5.68 -3.73
C ALA A 143 -9.29 -5.99 -5.03
N HIS A 144 -9.03 -5.26 -6.11
CA HIS A 144 -9.72 -5.37 -7.39
C HIS A 144 -8.99 -6.23 -8.43
N LEU A 145 -7.92 -6.93 -8.04
CA LEU A 145 -7.17 -7.80 -8.95
C LEU A 145 -7.65 -9.26 -8.83
N ASP A 146 -7.64 -9.99 -9.95
CA ASP A 146 -7.78 -11.45 -9.92
C ASP A 146 -6.61 -12.11 -9.17
N VAL A 147 -6.81 -13.33 -8.67
CA VAL A 147 -5.82 -14.01 -7.82
C VAL A 147 -4.44 -14.16 -8.49
N PRO A 148 -4.33 -14.63 -9.74
CA PRO A 148 -3.04 -14.73 -10.42
C PRO A 148 -2.32 -13.39 -10.56
N THR A 149 -3.05 -12.35 -10.95
CA THR A 149 -2.51 -10.99 -11.09
C THR A 149 -2.10 -10.40 -9.75
N ALA A 150 -2.94 -10.53 -8.71
CA ALA A 150 -2.64 -10.06 -7.36
C ALA A 150 -1.35 -10.69 -6.81
N ARG A 151 -1.18 -12.00 -6.96
CA ARG A 151 0.06 -12.71 -6.56
C ARG A 151 1.28 -12.20 -7.31
N ARG A 152 1.19 -12.03 -8.63
CA ARG A 152 2.30 -11.54 -9.45
C ARG A 152 2.72 -10.13 -9.05
N VAL A 153 1.75 -9.24 -8.87
CA VAL A 153 2.00 -7.85 -8.45
C VAL A 153 2.60 -7.81 -7.05
N ALA A 154 2.10 -8.62 -6.13
CA ALA A 154 2.63 -8.70 -4.76
C ALA A 154 4.08 -9.19 -4.74
N LEU A 155 4.42 -10.24 -5.48
CA LEU A 155 5.80 -10.72 -5.64
C LEU A 155 6.72 -9.65 -6.22
N GLY A 156 6.28 -8.99 -7.31
CA GLY A 156 7.04 -7.93 -7.97
C GLY A 156 7.29 -6.74 -7.06
N LEU A 157 6.24 -6.28 -6.37
CA LEU A 157 6.30 -5.17 -5.41
C LEU A 157 7.25 -5.50 -4.25
N GLY A 158 7.07 -6.66 -3.62
CA GLY A 158 7.91 -7.10 -2.50
C GLY A 158 9.39 -7.14 -2.88
N LYS A 159 9.73 -7.68 -4.05
CA LYS A 159 11.10 -7.71 -4.56
C LYS A 159 11.64 -6.31 -4.81
N LEU A 160 10.89 -5.45 -5.47
CA LEU A 160 11.31 -4.09 -5.79
C LEU A 160 11.52 -3.25 -4.53
N CYS A 161 10.62 -3.32 -3.54
CA CYS A 161 10.78 -2.59 -2.29
C CYS A 161 12.04 -3.04 -1.54
N ARG A 162 12.33 -4.35 -1.50
CA ARG A 162 13.55 -4.85 -0.85
C ARG A 162 14.82 -4.39 -1.56
N GLU A 163 14.87 -4.49 -2.88
CA GLU A 163 16.02 -4.07 -3.70
C GLU A 163 16.29 -2.56 -3.57
N ALA A 164 15.22 -1.77 -3.44
CA ALA A 164 15.31 -0.31 -3.31
C ALA A 164 15.42 0.18 -1.85
N GLY A 165 15.32 -0.71 -0.85
CA GLY A 165 15.32 -0.33 0.57
C GLY A 165 14.07 0.44 1.02
N VAL A 166 12.96 0.29 0.29
CA VAL A 166 11.67 0.95 0.59
C VAL A 166 10.98 0.19 1.72
N THR A 167 10.55 0.92 2.75
CA THR A 167 9.65 0.38 3.76
C THR A 167 8.23 0.30 3.18
N LEU A 168 7.63 -0.89 3.18
CA LEU A 168 6.26 -1.09 2.69
C LEU A 168 5.33 -1.42 3.86
N VAL A 169 4.21 -0.72 3.96
CA VAL A 169 3.08 -1.09 4.83
C VAL A 169 1.84 -1.25 3.98
N ALA A 170 1.41 -2.49 3.76
CA ALA A 170 0.26 -2.80 2.91
C ALA A 170 -0.88 -3.40 3.73
N ALA A 171 -2.06 -2.79 3.67
CA ALA A 171 -3.28 -3.35 4.22
C ALA A 171 -3.96 -4.24 3.18
N THR A 172 -4.23 -5.49 3.54
CA THR A 172 -4.97 -6.44 2.70
C THR A 172 -5.67 -7.47 3.56
N HIS A 173 -6.77 -8.00 3.06
CA HIS A 173 -7.49 -9.13 3.65
C HIS A 173 -7.27 -10.44 2.87
N ARG A 174 -6.40 -10.43 1.86
CA ARG A 174 -6.19 -11.51 0.90
C ARG A 174 -5.00 -12.39 1.29
N PRO A 175 -5.21 -13.65 1.74
CA PRO A 175 -4.11 -14.53 2.18
C PRO A 175 -3.07 -14.80 1.10
N GLU A 176 -3.50 -14.91 -0.17
CA GLU A 176 -2.60 -15.15 -1.30
C GLU A 176 -1.67 -13.97 -1.58
N VAL A 177 -2.11 -12.75 -1.26
CA VAL A 177 -1.30 -11.52 -1.36
C VAL A 177 -0.29 -11.47 -0.22
N VAL A 178 -0.73 -11.78 1.01
CA VAL A 178 0.15 -11.89 2.17
C VAL A 178 1.27 -12.89 1.92
N ALA A 179 0.92 -14.10 1.43
CA ALA A 179 1.89 -15.13 1.12
C ALA A 179 2.88 -14.71 0.01
N ALA A 180 2.41 -13.98 -1.01
CA ALA A 180 3.23 -13.52 -2.13
C ALA A 180 4.16 -12.36 -1.75
N LEU A 181 3.72 -11.44 -0.90
CA LEU A 181 4.56 -10.35 -0.37
C LEU A 181 5.67 -10.88 0.53
N ASP A 182 5.43 -12.01 1.20
CA ASP A 182 6.36 -12.61 2.15
C ASP A 182 6.89 -11.57 3.17
N PRO A 183 6.00 -11.00 4.00
CA PRO A 183 6.33 -9.86 4.84
C PRO A 183 7.33 -10.21 5.95
N ASP A 184 8.13 -9.24 6.38
CA ASP A 184 8.99 -9.33 7.54
C ASP A 184 8.18 -9.30 8.83
N LEU A 185 7.04 -8.60 8.80
CA LEU A 185 6.13 -8.44 9.92
C LEU A 185 4.68 -8.51 9.43
N LEU A 186 3.93 -9.46 9.97
CA LEU A 186 2.47 -9.52 9.81
C LEU A 186 1.81 -8.95 11.06
N VAL A 187 0.98 -7.94 10.88
CA VAL A 187 0.26 -7.24 11.95
C VAL A 187 -1.23 -7.53 11.80
N TYR A 188 -1.77 -8.28 12.73
CA TYR A 188 -3.21 -8.46 12.84
C TYR A 188 -3.82 -7.28 13.58
N VAL A 189 -4.66 -6.53 12.87
CA VAL A 189 -5.44 -5.42 13.42
C VAL A 189 -6.80 -5.97 13.82
N GLY A 190 -7.03 -6.05 15.11
CA GLY A 190 -8.29 -6.53 15.69
C GLY A 190 -9.00 -5.44 16.48
N TYR A 191 -10.22 -5.71 16.91
CA TYR A 191 -10.99 -4.78 17.72
C TYR A 191 -10.29 -4.49 19.05
N GLY A 192 -9.67 -3.30 19.12
CA GLY A 192 -9.03 -2.81 20.33
C GLY A 192 -7.53 -3.10 20.47
N GLY A 193 -6.86 -3.67 19.46
CA GLY A 193 -5.42 -3.89 19.58
C GLY A 193 -4.72 -4.41 18.34
N LEU A 194 -3.40 -4.59 18.47
CA LEU A 194 -2.53 -5.15 17.44
C LEU A 194 -1.90 -6.44 17.96
N THR A 195 -1.79 -7.45 17.10
CA THR A 195 -0.99 -8.64 17.33
C THR A 195 0.04 -8.76 16.22
N THR A 196 1.31 -8.81 16.57
CA THR A 196 2.42 -8.88 15.63
C THR A 196 2.97 -10.27 15.51
N VAL A 197 3.19 -10.75 14.30
CA VAL A 197 3.84 -12.02 14.00
C VAL A 197 5.04 -11.73 13.11
N PRO A 198 6.25 -11.74 13.68
CA PRO A 198 7.47 -11.58 12.89
C PRO A 198 7.70 -12.81 12.03
N ARG A 199 8.34 -12.63 10.89
CA ARG A 199 8.78 -13.74 10.05
C ARG A 199 9.73 -14.67 10.81
N ARG A 200 9.49 -15.97 10.70
CA ARG A 200 10.38 -16.99 11.27
C ARG A 200 11.35 -17.49 10.21
N GLY A 201 12.65 -17.43 10.49
CA GLY A 201 13.73 -18.02 9.70
C GLY A 201 14.28 -17.16 8.56
N PRO A 202 15.42 -17.58 7.97
CA PRO A 202 16.03 -16.89 6.84
C PRO A 202 15.14 -16.97 5.58
N ARG A 203 15.31 -16.01 4.67
CA ARG A 203 14.73 -16.09 3.33
C ARG A 203 15.52 -17.13 2.54
N THR A 204 14.82 -18.09 1.94
CA THR A 204 15.38 -19.05 0.96
C THR A 204 15.37 -18.45 -0.41
#